data_d969e15332c641cf2e1e491feeefff72
#
_entry.id   d969e15332c641cf2e1e491feeefff72
#
_cell.length_a   1.000
_cell.length_b   1.000
_cell.length_c   1.000
_cell.angle_alpha   90.00
_cell.angle_beta   90.00
_cell.angle_gamma   90.00
#
_symmetry.space_group_name_H-M   'P 1'
#
loop_
_entity.id
_entity.type
_entity.pdbx_description
1 polymer ?
#
loop_
_entity_poly.entity_id
_entity_poly.type
_entity_poly.pdbx_seq_one_letter_code
_entity_poly.pdbx_strand_id
1 'polypeptide(L)'
;SGGLMTAWRLTERDPALSVCIIEKGHSIEKRTCPIVAKKVDKCIKCPSCAIMEGLAGAGAFSDGKYVISTEYGGWLTDFLKPETVIDYIEQADQILVSFGATTERFLPDNELKKLCLAHDLHMNQAQLKHLGTDSNFETMRRLIEQLRTRCDILTDTEVTDVDRQTLEITARSAKGEQQLHAGRVIFAVGRVGSRFFSGWCSRNGIPLENNQVDVGVRVELPAIVWEVFSKRIYEPKIWYRSKQYGDKTRMFCFNERGSVVTENTDGVLTVNGHSYRDQSRKTENSNFALLSTIRFTEPFKQPIDYARHVASLANLISGGSVLVQRLGDLENGRRTDAKRLTNSTTRPTLSAVPGDLSLCMPKRQLDNIIETLHALDAVAPGTANYDTLLYGIECKYYSARPQTENFQISGCQNIYAIGDGAGFTRSLSQAAANGLYVADLICAQR
;
A
#
# COMPACT_ATOMS: atom_id res chain seq x y z
N SER A 1 -5.01 -1.79 -9.60
CA SER A 1 -4.23 -1.29 -10.77
C SER A 1 -3.89 -2.43 -11.72
N GLY A 2 -3.19 -3.49 -11.28
CA GLY A 2 -2.71 -4.56 -12.18
C GLY A 2 -3.81 -5.14 -13.06
N GLY A 3 -4.87 -5.70 -12.48
CA GLY A 3 -5.95 -6.33 -13.25
C GLY A 3 -6.67 -5.40 -14.23
N LEU A 4 -6.87 -4.11 -13.87
CA LEU A 4 -7.46 -3.14 -14.81
C LEU A 4 -6.53 -2.86 -15.99
N MET A 5 -5.23 -2.70 -15.75
CA MET A 5 -4.25 -2.47 -16.82
C MET A 5 -4.07 -3.71 -17.69
N THR A 6 -4.16 -4.90 -17.10
CA THR A 6 -4.18 -6.16 -17.88
C THR A 6 -5.38 -6.19 -18.82
N ALA A 7 -6.58 -5.97 -18.29
CA ALA A 7 -7.80 -5.97 -19.11
C ALA A 7 -7.77 -4.87 -20.20
N TRP A 8 -7.28 -3.68 -19.84
CA TRP A 8 -7.08 -2.59 -20.81
C TRP A 8 -6.20 -3.03 -21.98
N ARG A 9 -5.00 -3.54 -21.68
CA ARG A 9 -4.02 -3.94 -22.71
C ARG A 9 -4.51 -5.12 -23.56
N LEU A 10 -5.13 -6.14 -22.94
CA LEU A 10 -5.68 -7.26 -23.66
C LEU A 10 -6.73 -6.83 -24.68
N THR A 11 -7.69 -6.00 -24.26
CA THR A 11 -8.77 -5.50 -25.14
C THR A 11 -8.31 -4.44 -26.14
N GLU A 12 -7.20 -3.75 -25.86
CA GLU A 12 -6.53 -2.83 -26.80
C GLU A 12 -5.81 -3.58 -27.91
N ARG A 13 -5.07 -4.65 -27.56
CA ARG A 13 -4.29 -5.46 -28.52
C ARG A 13 -5.16 -6.38 -29.35
N ASP A 14 -6.18 -6.95 -28.77
CA ASP A 14 -7.10 -7.86 -29.44
C ASP A 14 -8.55 -7.58 -29.01
N PRO A 15 -9.27 -6.70 -29.77
CA PRO A 15 -10.67 -6.39 -29.47
C PRO A 15 -11.63 -7.58 -29.59
N ALA A 16 -11.23 -8.69 -30.21
CA ALA A 16 -12.04 -9.90 -30.32
C ALA A 16 -11.87 -10.82 -29.09
N LEU A 17 -10.94 -10.51 -28.18
CA LEU A 17 -10.71 -11.29 -27.00
C LEU A 17 -11.84 -11.06 -25.97
N SER A 18 -12.50 -12.15 -25.56
CA SER A 18 -13.44 -12.09 -24.43
C SER A 18 -12.67 -11.98 -23.11
N VAL A 19 -12.82 -10.85 -22.43
CA VAL A 19 -12.20 -10.57 -21.13
C VAL A 19 -13.28 -10.35 -20.08
N CYS A 20 -13.13 -10.98 -18.91
CA CYS A 20 -14.00 -10.79 -17.77
C CYS A 20 -13.19 -10.43 -16.53
N ILE A 21 -13.56 -9.35 -15.85
CA ILE A 21 -13.03 -8.96 -14.53
C ILE A 21 -14.04 -9.41 -13.47
N ILE A 22 -13.58 -10.21 -12.51
CA ILE A 22 -14.39 -10.61 -11.35
C ILE A 22 -13.84 -9.90 -10.12
N GLU A 23 -14.69 -9.12 -9.45
CA GLU A 23 -14.34 -8.32 -8.27
C GLU A 23 -15.32 -8.63 -7.12
N LYS A 24 -14.75 -9.04 -5.98
CA LYS A 24 -15.50 -9.34 -4.77
C LYS A 24 -16.27 -8.14 -4.22
N GLY A 25 -15.63 -6.97 -4.23
CA GLY A 25 -16.21 -5.76 -3.68
C GLY A 25 -17.10 -5.01 -4.68
N HIS A 26 -17.55 -3.85 -4.25
CA HIS A 26 -18.50 -3.04 -4.98
C HIS A 26 -17.91 -2.38 -6.23
N SER A 27 -18.79 -2.00 -7.16
CA SER A 27 -18.44 -1.09 -8.26
C SER A 27 -17.91 0.24 -7.69
N ILE A 28 -17.09 0.96 -8.47
CA ILE A 28 -16.41 2.16 -7.99
C ILE A 28 -17.38 3.22 -7.47
N GLU A 29 -18.53 3.35 -8.07
CA GLU A 29 -19.58 4.32 -7.72
C GLU A 29 -20.26 4.00 -6.38
N LYS A 30 -20.33 2.72 -6.02
CA LYS A 30 -20.96 2.24 -4.77
C LYS A 30 -19.99 2.18 -3.59
N ARG A 31 -18.70 2.41 -3.81
CA ARG A 31 -17.68 2.37 -2.78
C ARG A 31 -17.77 3.62 -1.90
N THR A 32 -18.43 3.52 -0.76
CA THR A 32 -18.55 4.60 0.21
C THR A 32 -18.23 4.11 1.61
N CYS A 33 -17.17 4.62 2.22
CA CYS A 33 -16.86 4.33 3.61
C CYS A 33 -17.76 5.15 4.55
N PRO A 34 -18.46 4.51 5.51
CA PRO A 34 -19.34 5.22 6.44
C PRO A 34 -18.64 6.27 7.29
N ILE A 35 -17.35 6.08 7.65
CA ILE A 35 -16.55 7.09 8.37
C ILE A 35 -16.30 8.30 7.46
N VAL A 36 -15.83 8.07 6.23
CA VAL A 36 -15.54 9.15 5.27
C VAL A 36 -16.82 9.92 4.94
N ALA A 37 -17.95 9.22 4.87
CA ALA A 37 -19.28 9.83 4.68
C ALA A 37 -19.85 10.49 5.94
N LYS A 38 -19.09 10.50 7.05
CA LYS A 38 -19.51 11.08 8.36
C LYS A 38 -20.83 10.48 8.90
N LYS A 39 -21.13 9.23 8.57
CA LYS A 39 -22.31 8.51 9.07
C LYS A 39 -22.05 7.82 10.40
N VAL A 40 -20.79 7.54 10.71
CA VAL A 40 -20.33 6.91 11.94
C VAL A 40 -18.97 7.48 12.34
N ASP A 41 -18.67 7.50 13.64
CA ASP A 41 -17.40 8.03 14.17
C ASP A 41 -16.28 6.98 14.21
N LYS A 42 -16.63 5.69 14.19
CA LYS A 42 -15.68 4.58 14.29
C LYS A 42 -15.92 3.55 13.20
N CYS A 43 -14.87 2.79 12.87
CA CYS A 43 -14.95 1.71 11.90
C CYS A 43 -15.92 0.62 12.34
N ILE A 44 -16.95 0.35 11.54
CA ILE A 44 -17.98 -0.67 11.79
C ILE A 44 -17.61 -2.05 11.23
N LYS A 45 -16.37 -2.21 10.72
CA LYS A 45 -15.85 -3.48 10.17
C LYS A 45 -16.77 -4.08 9.11
N CYS A 46 -17.06 -3.31 8.07
CA CYS A 46 -17.91 -3.73 6.96
C CYS A 46 -17.45 -5.08 6.38
N PRO A 47 -18.36 -5.98 5.97
CA PRO A 47 -18.03 -7.27 5.35
C PRO A 47 -17.13 -7.13 4.11
N SER A 48 -17.34 -6.09 3.30
CA SER A 48 -16.42 -5.65 2.25
C SER A 48 -16.02 -4.20 2.56
N CYS A 49 -14.73 -3.96 2.76
CA CYS A 49 -14.21 -2.64 3.10
C CYS A 49 -14.16 -1.74 1.87
N ALA A 50 -15.04 -0.73 1.80
CA ALA A 50 -15.11 0.17 0.66
C ALA A 50 -13.80 0.91 0.34
N ILE A 51 -12.86 1.05 1.30
CA ILE A 51 -11.54 1.63 1.06
C ILE A 51 -10.57 0.60 0.47
N MET A 52 -10.59 -0.63 0.99
CA MET A 52 -9.57 -1.65 0.67
C MET A 52 -9.97 -2.58 -0.47
N GLU A 53 -11.28 -2.83 -0.66
CA GLU A 53 -11.86 -3.75 -1.62
C GLU A 53 -12.78 -3.03 -2.61
N GLY A 54 -13.05 -3.67 -3.73
CA GLY A 54 -13.89 -3.16 -4.80
C GLY A 54 -13.11 -2.78 -6.04
N LEU A 55 -13.83 -2.50 -7.09
CA LEU A 55 -13.26 -2.23 -8.41
C LEU A 55 -12.25 -1.08 -8.34
N ALA A 56 -11.07 -1.27 -8.93
CA ALA A 56 -9.82 -0.53 -8.80
C ALA A 56 -9.02 -0.77 -7.50
N GLY A 57 -9.51 -1.61 -6.56
CA GLY A 57 -8.79 -1.99 -5.34
C GLY A 57 -8.55 -0.83 -4.37
N ALA A 58 -7.67 -1.03 -3.39
CA ALA A 58 -7.28 0.03 -2.44
C ALA A 58 -6.65 1.26 -3.14
N GLY A 59 -6.11 1.07 -4.34
CA GLY A 59 -5.51 2.14 -5.15
C GLY A 59 -6.46 3.27 -5.50
N ALA A 60 -7.76 3.01 -5.68
CA ALA A 60 -8.74 4.04 -6.03
C ALA A 60 -8.90 5.13 -4.96
N PHE A 61 -8.73 4.77 -3.69
CA PHE A 61 -8.86 5.69 -2.55
C PHE A 61 -7.50 6.09 -1.95
N SER A 62 -6.40 5.73 -2.62
CA SER A 62 -5.08 6.25 -2.27
C SER A 62 -4.94 7.70 -2.72
N ASP A 63 -3.89 8.35 -2.24
CA ASP A 63 -3.54 9.71 -2.68
C ASP A 63 -2.94 9.77 -4.10
N GLY A 64 -2.93 8.66 -4.82
CA GLY A 64 -2.52 8.62 -6.22
C GLY A 64 -1.06 8.97 -6.45
N LYS A 65 -0.15 8.39 -5.64
CA LYS A 65 1.30 8.50 -5.86
C LYS A 65 1.76 7.46 -6.86
N TYR A 66 2.12 7.91 -8.04
CA TYR A 66 2.69 7.08 -9.11
C TYR A 66 4.19 7.31 -9.20
N VAL A 67 4.93 6.27 -8.86
CA VAL A 67 6.40 6.29 -8.82
C VAL A 67 6.96 5.75 -10.13
N ILE A 68 7.82 6.55 -10.77
CA ILE A 68 8.50 6.16 -12.01
C ILE A 68 9.95 5.86 -11.63
N SER A 69 10.18 4.66 -11.15
CA SER A 69 11.48 4.18 -10.67
C SER A 69 11.47 2.67 -10.46
N THR A 70 12.65 2.07 -10.49
CA THR A 70 12.92 0.69 -10.07
C THR A 70 13.57 0.61 -8.68
N GLU A 71 13.99 1.72 -8.09
CA GLU A 71 14.67 1.73 -6.77
C GLU A 71 13.75 1.28 -5.62
N TYR A 72 12.43 1.43 -5.80
CA TYR A 72 11.41 1.00 -4.85
C TYR A 72 10.06 0.82 -5.54
N GLY A 73 9.11 0.19 -4.86
CA GLY A 73 7.75 -0.05 -5.38
C GLY A 73 7.48 -1.50 -5.76
N GLY A 74 8.40 -2.40 -5.50
CA GLY A 74 8.24 -3.84 -5.73
C GLY A 74 9.52 -4.53 -6.12
N TRP A 75 9.37 -5.71 -6.66
CA TRP A 75 10.45 -6.63 -7.01
C TRP A 75 10.41 -7.06 -8.48
N LEU A 76 9.80 -6.27 -9.37
CA LEU A 76 9.73 -6.62 -10.80
C LEU A 76 11.11 -6.77 -11.44
N THR A 77 12.13 -6.10 -10.91
CA THR A 77 13.52 -6.23 -11.35
C THR A 77 14.17 -7.57 -11.01
N ASP A 78 13.55 -8.38 -10.14
CA ASP A 78 13.96 -9.78 -9.92
C ASP A 78 13.57 -10.67 -11.13
N PHE A 79 12.64 -10.23 -11.96
CA PHE A 79 12.06 -10.98 -13.09
C PHE A 79 12.32 -10.35 -14.45
N LEU A 80 12.46 -9.04 -14.51
CA LEU A 80 12.58 -8.25 -15.73
C LEU A 80 13.77 -7.30 -15.64
N LYS A 81 14.34 -6.95 -16.77
CA LYS A 81 15.38 -5.93 -16.84
C LYS A 81 14.83 -4.57 -16.36
N PRO A 82 15.64 -3.76 -15.64
CA PRO A 82 15.20 -2.46 -15.15
C PRO A 82 14.60 -1.55 -16.22
N GLU A 83 15.19 -1.55 -17.43
CA GLU A 83 14.74 -0.74 -18.56
C GLU A 83 13.33 -1.16 -18.99
N THR A 84 13.06 -2.47 -19.04
CA THR A 84 11.74 -3.03 -19.36
C THR A 84 10.71 -2.60 -18.31
N VAL A 85 11.07 -2.65 -17.02
CA VAL A 85 10.17 -2.24 -15.93
C VAL A 85 9.82 -0.76 -16.07
N ILE A 86 10.81 0.10 -16.33
CA ILE A 86 10.59 1.55 -16.54
C ILE A 86 9.69 1.80 -17.75
N ASP A 87 9.94 1.14 -18.87
CA ASP A 87 9.13 1.30 -20.08
C ASP A 87 7.65 0.98 -19.82
N TYR A 88 7.35 -0.13 -19.16
CA TYR A 88 5.97 -0.48 -18.78
C TYR A 88 5.35 0.45 -17.74
N ILE A 89 6.15 1.01 -16.83
CA ILE A 89 5.66 2.06 -15.91
C ILE A 89 5.28 3.32 -16.67
N GLU A 90 6.10 3.75 -17.63
CA GLU A 90 5.82 4.92 -18.48
C GLU A 90 4.58 4.69 -19.37
N GLN A 91 4.41 3.51 -19.94
CA GLN A 91 3.21 3.15 -20.69
C GLN A 91 1.96 3.21 -19.80
N ALA A 92 2.02 2.67 -18.57
CA ALA A 92 0.92 2.74 -17.62
C ALA A 92 0.60 4.20 -17.25
N ASP A 93 1.61 5.04 -17.08
CA ASP A 93 1.47 6.46 -16.82
C ASP A 93 0.76 7.18 -17.97
N GLN A 94 1.15 6.91 -19.23
CA GLN A 94 0.50 7.48 -20.41
C GLN A 94 -0.98 7.11 -20.51
N ILE A 95 -1.31 5.85 -20.19
CA ILE A 95 -2.72 5.41 -20.13
C ILE A 95 -3.47 6.24 -19.08
N LEU A 96 -2.93 6.41 -17.87
CA LEU A 96 -3.58 7.21 -16.84
C LEU A 96 -3.73 8.69 -17.23
N VAL A 97 -2.74 9.26 -17.91
CA VAL A 97 -2.80 10.63 -18.42
C VAL A 97 -3.95 10.78 -19.42
N SER A 98 -4.18 9.80 -20.31
CA SER A 98 -5.32 9.84 -21.24
C SER A 98 -6.69 9.83 -20.54
N PHE A 99 -6.74 9.41 -19.26
CA PHE A 99 -7.92 9.44 -18.40
C PHE A 99 -7.94 10.63 -17.43
N GLY A 100 -7.02 11.60 -17.59
CA GLY A 100 -7.03 12.85 -16.83
C GLY A 100 -6.05 12.92 -15.66
N ALA A 101 -5.12 11.95 -15.53
CA ALA A 101 -4.03 12.08 -14.59
C ALA A 101 -3.11 13.26 -14.97
N THR A 102 -2.53 13.93 -13.98
CA THR A 102 -1.59 15.04 -14.22
C THR A 102 -0.35 14.59 -15.00
N THR A 103 0.19 15.49 -15.81
CA THR A 103 1.51 15.31 -16.43
C THR A 103 2.66 15.84 -15.56
N GLU A 104 2.36 16.60 -14.50
CA GLU A 104 3.36 17.17 -13.58
C GLU A 104 4.09 16.06 -12.83
N ARG A 105 5.42 16.16 -12.77
CA ARG A 105 6.30 15.22 -12.06
C ARG A 105 7.20 15.98 -11.10
N PHE A 106 7.29 15.49 -9.88
CA PHE A 106 8.37 15.84 -8.97
C PHE A 106 9.61 15.07 -9.39
N LEU A 107 10.73 15.80 -9.54
CA LEU A 107 11.99 15.23 -10.01
C LEU A 107 12.93 14.91 -8.86
N PRO A 108 13.91 14.02 -9.06
CA PRO A 108 15.01 13.79 -8.12
C PRO A 108 15.76 15.08 -7.77
N ASP A 109 16.20 15.20 -6.50
CA ASP A 109 16.91 16.36 -5.99
C ASP A 109 18.25 15.96 -5.38
N ASN A 110 19.34 16.28 -6.07
CA ASN A 110 20.69 15.91 -5.66
C ASN A 110 21.18 16.69 -4.42
N GLU A 111 20.72 17.91 -4.20
CA GLU A 111 21.14 18.69 -3.02
C GLU A 111 20.50 18.10 -1.74
N LEU A 112 19.23 17.74 -1.80
CA LEU A 112 18.61 17.03 -0.68
C LEU A 112 19.24 15.66 -0.45
N LYS A 113 19.64 14.95 -1.52
CA LYS A 113 20.37 13.68 -1.39
C LYS A 113 21.72 13.89 -0.69
N LYS A 114 22.50 14.92 -1.07
CA LYS A 114 23.76 15.24 -0.41
C LYS A 114 23.56 15.61 1.05
N LEU A 115 22.52 16.40 1.36
CA LEU A 115 22.16 16.74 2.73
C LEU A 115 21.91 15.48 3.56
N CYS A 116 21.13 14.55 3.05
CA CYS A 116 20.87 13.28 3.73
C CYS A 116 22.18 12.48 3.95
N LEU A 117 23.01 12.34 2.92
CA LEU A 117 24.28 11.59 3.00
C LEU A 117 25.24 12.18 4.03
N ALA A 118 25.26 13.49 4.21
CA ALA A 118 26.09 14.17 5.22
C ALA A 118 25.72 13.78 6.66
N HIS A 119 24.54 13.18 6.88
CA HIS A 119 24.02 12.76 8.17
C HIS A 119 23.74 11.25 8.25
N ASP A 120 24.46 10.43 7.49
CA ASP A 120 24.29 8.96 7.43
C ASP A 120 22.88 8.50 7.01
N LEU A 121 22.11 9.39 6.40
CA LEU A 121 20.79 9.09 5.85
C LEU A 121 20.88 8.82 4.35
N HIS A 122 20.09 7.90 3.87
CA HIS A 122 20.08 7.53 2.46
C HIS A 122 18.74 7.85 1.83
N MET A 123 18.73 8.75 0.86
CA MET A 123 17.53 9.13 0.13
C MET A 123 17.47 8.41 -1.22
N ASN A 124 16.44 7.58 -1.41
CA ASN A 124 16.11 7.03 -2.72
C ASN A 124 15.52 8.13 -3.59
N GLN A 125 15.90 8.13 -4.85
CA GLN A 125 15.43 9.12 -5.82
C GLN A 125 14.52 8.47 -6.86
N ALA A 126 13.42 9.15 -7.16
CA ALA A 126 12.51 8.75 -8.21
C ALA A 126 11.78 9.97 -8.77
N GLN A 127 11.30 9.83 -10.00
CA GLN A 127 10.24 10.72 -10.46
C GLN A 127 8.93 10.26 -9.82
N LEU A 128 8.14 11.22 -9.37
CA LEU A 128 6.86 10.95 -8.69
C LEU A 128 5.76 11.85 -9.28
N LYS A 129 4.60 11.27 -9.51
CA LYS A 129 3.35 12.02 -9.70
C LYS A 129 2.49 11.91 -8.45
N HIS A 130 1.84 13.00 -8.09
CA HIS A 130 0.84 13.02 -7.04
C HIS A 130 -0.48 13.56 -7.59
N LEU A 131 -1.50 12.71 -7.63
CA LEU A 131 -2.81 13.09 -8.14
C LEU A 131 -3.71 13.70 -7.06
N GLY A 132 -3.53 13.30 -5.82
CA GLY A 132 -4.51 13.48 -4.77
C GLY A 132 -5.63 12.44 -4.85
N THR A 133 -6.26 12.15 -3.72
CA THR A 133 -7.28 11.08 -3.63
C THR A 133 -8.48 11.32 -4.53
N ASP A 134 -8.91 12.56 -4.65
CA ASP A 134 -10.03 13.01 -5.47
C ASP A 134 -9.77 12.82 -6.99
N SER A 135 -8.66 13.37 -7.49
CA SER A 135 -8.29 13.25 -8.91
C SER A 135 -7.93 11.81 -9.28
N ASN A 136 -7.29 11.06 -8.37
CA ASN A 136 -6.99 9.65 -8.58
C ASN A 136 -8.27 8.81 -8.73
N PHE A 137 -9.25 9.04 -7.85
CA PHE A 137 -10.56 8.39 -7.94
C PHE A 137 -11.23 8.65 -9.29
N GLU A 138 -11.25 9.92 -9.72
CA GLU A 138 -11.88 10.32 -10.99
C GLU A 138 -11.15 9.69 -12.21
N THR A 139 -9.83 9.64 -12.19
CA THR A 139 -9.04 8.97 -13.24
C THR A 139 -9.38 7.49 -13.33
N MET A 140 -9.47 6.79 -12.18
CA MET A 140 -9.87 5.39 -12.14
C MET A 140 -11.31 5.18 -12.62
N ARG A 141 -12.24 6.07 -12.26
CA ARG A 141 -13.64 6.01 -12.69
C ARG A 141 -13.74 6.07 -14.22
N ARG A 142 -13.04 7.03 -14.86
CA ARG A 142 -13.02 7.16 -16.33
C ARG A 142 -12.42 5.95 -17.04
N LEU A 143 -11.32 5.42 -16.51
CA LEU A 143 -10.72 4.18 -17.02
C LEU A 143 -11.72 3.01 -16.97
N ILE A 144 -12.43 2.85 -15.86
CA ILE A 144 -13.42 1.78 -15.68
C ILE A 144 -14.62 1.98 -16.60
N GLU A 145 -15.10 3.19 -16.78
CA GLU A 145 -16.19 3.48 -17.74
C GLU A 145 -15.82 3.04 -19.16
N GLN A 146 -14.61 3.32 -19.58
CA GLN A 146 -14.12 2.87 -20.88
C GLN A 146 -13.94 1.34 -20.94
N LEU A 147 -13.46 0.71 -19.87
CA LEU A 147 -13.34 -0.74 -19.81
C LEU A 147 -14.69 -1.47 -19.91
N ARG A 148 -15.75 -0.92 -19.33
CA ARG A 148 -17.10 -1.49 -19.45
C ARG A 148 -17.63 -1.59 -20.89
N THR A 149 -17.06 -0.82 -21.81
CA THR A 149 -17.40 -0.92 -23.24
C THR A 149 -16.60 -2.00 -23.97
N ARG A 150 -15.59 -2.62 -23.30
CA ARG A 150 -14.64 -3.53 -23.91
C ARG A 150 -14.61 -4.91 -23.28
N CYS A 151 -15.03 -5.04 -22.04
CA CYS A 151 -14.99 -6.31 -21.29
C CYS A 151 -16.11 -6.40 -20.26
N ASP A 152 -16.42 -7.63 -19.86
CA ASP A 152 -17.38 -7.88 -18.78
C ASP A 152 -16.75 -7.57 -17.42
N ILE A 153 -17.52 -6.94 -16.53
CA ILE A 153 -17.08 -6.63 -15.17
C ILE A 153 -18.16 -7.09 -14.18
N LEU A 154 -17.84 -8.14 -13.44
CA LEU A 154 -18.69 -8.73 -12.40
C LEU A 154 -18.24 -8.22 -11.04
N THR A 155 -18.94 -7.24 -10.48
CA THR A 155 -18.73 -6.75 -9.11
C THR A 155 -19.65 -7.46 -8.12
N ASP A 156 -19.38 -7.31 -6.82
CA ASP A 156 -20.11 -8.00 -5.75
C ASP A 156 -20.12 -9.54 -5.96
N THR A 157 -19.02 -10.06 -6.56
CA THR A 157 -18.87 -11.44 -6.98
C THR A 157 -17.53 -11.99 -6.48
N GLU A 158 -17.58 -12.89 -5.50
CA GLU A 158 -16.38 -13.48 -4.88
C GLU A 158 -16.00 -14.78 -5.60
N VAL A 159 -14.76 -14.85 -6.10
CA VAL A 159 -14.18 -16.13 -6.55
C VAL A 159 -13.83 -16.94 -5.32
N THR A 160 -14.41 -18.14 -5.22
CA THR A 160 -14.20 -19.06 -4.09
C THR A 160 -13.19 -20.15 -4.42
N ASP A 161 -13.09 -20.55 -5.69
CA ASP A 161 -12.08 -21.49 -6.15
C ASP A 161 -11.77 -21.34 -7.66
N VAL A 162 -10.64 -21.89 -8.06
CA VAL A 162 -10.21 -22.03 -9.45
C VAL A 162 -9.61 -23.41 -9.61
N ASP A 163 -10.19 -24.22 -10.49
CA ASP A 163 -9.61 -25.51 -10.85
C ASP A 163 -8.38 -25.29 -11.75
N ARG A 164 -7.22 -25.77 -11.31
CA ARG A 164 -5.95 -25.53 -12.02
C ARG A 164 -5.79 -26.33 -13.33
N GLN A 165 -6.59 -27.36 -13.55
CA GLN A 165 -6.52 -28.22 -14.73
C GLN A 165 -7.55 -27.81 -15.79
N THR A 166 -8.79 -27.60 -15.37
CA THR A 166 -9.91 -27.26 -16.25
C THR A 166 -10.08 -25.76 -16.47
N LEU A 167 -9.44 -24.90 -15.63
CA LEU A 167 -9.63 -23.45 -15.59
C LEU A 167 -11.09 -23.05 -15.31
N GLU A 168 -11.84 -23.92 -14.65
CA GLU A 168 -13.16 -23.61 -14.14
C GLU A 168 -13.04 -22.71 -12.91
N ILE A 169 -13.83 -21.65 -12.88
CA ILE A 169 -13.84 -20.64 -11.82
C ILE A 169 -15.17 -20.72 -11.10
N THR A 170 -15.14 -21.05 -9.82
CA THR A 170 -16.32 -21.00 -8.95
C THR A 170 -16.44 -19.59 -8.37
N ALA A 171 -17.55 -18.93 -8.65
CA ALA A 171 -17.80 -17.57 -8.19
C ALA A 171 -19.17 -17.46 -7.50
N ARG A 172 -19.23 -16.69 -6.40
CA ARG A 172 -20.42 -16.49 -5.58
C ARG A 172 -20.84 -15.03 -5.56
N SER A 173 -22.12 -14.79 -5.79
CA SER A 173 -22.75 -13.48 -5.67
C SER A 173 -24.06 -13.58 -4.88
N ALA A 174 -24.76 -12.46 -4.69
CA ALA A 174 -26.10 -12.46 -4.10
C ALA A 174 -27.13 -13.29 -4.91
N LYS A 175 -26.84 -13.58 -6.18
CA LYS A 175 -27.69 -14.40 -7.06
C LYS A 175 -27.42 -15.90 -6.94
N GLY A 176 -26.44 -16.29 -6.12
CA GLY A 176 -25.99 -17.67 -5.93
C GLY A 176 -24.60 -17.92 -6.46
N GLU A 177 -24.24 -19.21 -6.50
CA GLU A 177 -22.98 -19.69 -7.05
C GLU A 177 -23.10 -19.95 -8.55
N GLN A 178 -22.03 -19.63 -9.29
CA GLN A 178 -21.95 -19.86 -10.72
C GLN A 178 -20.57 -20.41 -11.09
N GLN A 179 -20.54 -21.20 -12.15
CA GLN A 179 -19.31 -21.71 -12.76
C GLN A 179 -19.02 -20.95 -14.05
N LEU A 180 -17.77 -20.52 -14.19
CA LEU A 180 -17.27 -19.82 -15.37
C LEU A 180 -16.07 -20.60 -15.92
N HIS A 181 -15.92 -20.63 -17.24
CA HIS A 181 -14.77 -21.26 -17.90
C HIS A 181 -13.91 -20.19 -18.58
N ALA A 182 -12.60 -20.32 -18.45
CA ALA A 182 -11.64 -19.42 -19.08
C ALA A 182 -10.53 -20.17 -19.80
N GLY A 183 -10.02 -19.63 -20.88
CA GLY A 183 -8.80 -20.14 -21.53
C GLY A 183 -7.52 -19.74 -20.77
N ARG A 184 -7.59 -18.67 -19.99
CA ARG A 184 -6.50 -18.19 -19.11
C ARG A 184 -7.08 -17.52 -17.87
N VAL A 185 -6.40 -17.67 -16.74
CA VAL A 185 -6.77 -17.03 -15.45
C VAL A 185 -5.62 -16.16 -14.97
N ILE A 186 -5.92 -14.94 -14.52
CA ILE A 186 -4.94 -14.00 -14.00
C ILE A 186 -5.36 -13.57 -12.60
N PHE A 187 -4.62 -14.03 -11.58
CA PHE A 187 -4.80 -13.59 -10.21
C PHE A 187 -4.23 -12.17 -10.02
N ALA A 188 -5.12 -11.21 -9.92
CA ALA A 188 -4.81 -9.79 -9.64
C ALA A 188 -5.49 -9.32 -8.34
N VAL A 189 -5.46 -10.16 -7.32
CA VAL A 189 -6.31 -10.12 -6.12
C VAL A 189 -6.03 -8.97 -5.14
N GLY A 190 -4.94 -8.21 -5.34
CA GLY A 190 -4.54 -7.15 -4.43
C GLY A 190 -4.19 -7.64 -3.02
N ARG A 191 -3.89 -6.70 -2.10
CA ARG A 191 -3.42 -7.05 -0.73
C ARG A 191 -4.47 -7.83 0.07
N VAL A 192 -5.72 -7.45 -0.02
CA VAL A 192 -6.81 -8.11 0.73
C VAL A 192 -7.06 -9.53 0.23
N GLY A 193 -7.01 -9.75 -1.09
CA GLY A 193 -7.17 -11.07 -1.68
C GLY A 193 -5.95 -11.99 -1.54
N SER A 194 -4.84 -11.52 -0.97
CA SER A 194 -3.61 -12.32 -0.82
C SER A 194 -3.82 -13.59 0.02
N ARG A 195 -4.71 -13.53 1.02
CA ARG A 195 -5.05 -14.70 1.86
C ARG A 195 -5.77 -15.77 1.06
N PHE A 196 -6.74 -15.37 0.24
CA PHE A 196 -7.42 -16.28 -0.69
C PHE A 196 -6.41 -16.95 -1.64
N PHE A 197 -5.54 -16.14 -2.26
CA PHE A 197 -4.52 -16.61 -3.19
C PHE A 197 -3.51 -17.56 -2.53
N SER A 198 -2.98 -17.22 -1.37
CA SER A 198 -2.07 -18.09 -0.62
C SER A 198 -2.75 -19.41 -0.20
N GLY A 199 -4.01 -19.34 0.22
CA GLY A 199 -4.82 -20.53 0.53
C GLY A 199 -5.05 -21.40 -0.71
N TRP A 200 -5.33 -20.82 -1.85
CA TRP A 200 -5.46 -21.52 -3.13
C TRP A 200 -4.14 -22.20 -3.52
N CYS A 201 -3.01 -21.49 -3.44
CA CYS A 201 -1.69 -22.07 -3.69
C CYS A 201 -1.41 -23.26 -2.77
N SER A 202 -1.69 -23.13 -1.48
CA SER A 202 -1.51 -24.21 -0.49
C SER A 202 -2.34 -25.46 -0.83
N ARG A 203 -3.63 -25.29 -1.13
CA ARG A 203 -4.52 -26.41 -1.52
C ARG A 203 -4.05 -27.12 -2.79
N ASN A 204 -3.42 -26.39 -3.70
CA ASN A 204 -2.92 -26.91 -4.96
C ASN A 204 -1.44 -27.36 -4.91
N GLY A 205 -0.82 -27.38 -3.73
CA GLY A 205 0.57 -27.82 -3.56
C GLY A 205 1.61 -26.88 -4.21
N ILE A 206 1.28 -25.60 -4.42
CA ILE A 206 2.15 -24.60 -5.01
C ILE A 206 3.00 -23.98 -3.89
N PRO A 207 4.34 -24.11 -3.93
CA PRO A 207 5.20 -23.54 -2.91
C PRO A 207 5.18 -22.01 -2.97
N LEU A 208 5.18 -21.40 -1.80
CA LEU A 208 5.22 -19.96 -1.62
C LEU A 208 6.49 -19.54 -0.89
N GLU A 209 7.16 -18.51 -1.39
CA GLU A 209 8.24 -17.84 -0.72
C GLU A 209 7.72 -16.66 0.10
N ASN A 210 8.13 -16.57 1.37
CA ASN A 210 7.74 -15.47 2.24
C ASN A 210 8.56 -14.21 1.94
N ASN A 211 7.87 -13.08 1.93
CA ASN A 211 8.49 -11.77 1.91
C ASN A 211 8.82 -11.28 3.33
N GLN A 212 9.58 -10.19 3.42
CA GLN A 212 9.80 -9.46 4.66
C GLN A 212 8.51 -8.82 5.17
N VAL A 213 8.54 -8.30 6.39
CA VAL A 213 7.48 -7.44 6.95
C VAL A 213 8.11 -6.17 7.50
N ASP A 214 7.38 -5.06 7.39
CA ASP A 214 7.76 -3.79 7.99
C ASP A 214 6.76 -3.45 9.09
N VAL A 215 7.27 -3.15 10.28
CA VAL A 215 6.46 -2.78 11.46
C VAL A 215 6.99 -1.48 12.04
N GLY A 216 6.11 -0.59 12.43
CA GLY A 216 6.48 0.68 13.02
C GLY A 216 5.30 1.56 13.37
N VAL A 217 5.49 2.87 13.18
CA VAL A 217 4.55 3.91 13.57
C VAL A 217 4.22 4.84 12.42
N ARG A 218 3.09 5.52 12.52
CA ARG A 218 2.81 6.74 11.78
C ARG A 218 3.26 7.92 12.60
N VAL A 219 4.14 8.73 12.05
CA VAL A 219 4.63 9.98 12.64
C VAL A 219 3.77 11.13 12.13
N GLU A 220 3.32 11.99 13.03
CA GLU A 220 2.62 13.23 12.69
C GLU A 220 3.28 14.40 13.41
N LEU A 221 3.50 15.50 12.68
CA LEU A 221 4.20 16.69 13.15
C LEU A 221 3.81 17.92 12.32
N PRO A 222 4.10 19.15 12.77
CA PRO A 222 3.79 20.36 12.00
C PRO A 222 4.39 20.32 10.59
N ALA A 223 3.58 20.65 9.58
CA ALA A 223 3.96 20.55 8.16
C ALA A 223 5.23 21.34 7.81
N ILE A 224 5.46 22.45 8.49
CA ILE A 224 6.62 23.33 8.28
C ILE A 224 7.96 22.59 8.45
N VAL A 225 8.01 21.55 9.31
CA VAL A 225 9.24 20.78 9.58
C VAL A 225 9.79 20.11 8.33
N TRP A 226 8.92 19.60 7.46
CA TRP A 226 9.31 18.88 6.24
C TRP A 226 9.06 19.69 4.96
N GLU A 227 8.75 20.98 5.07
CA GLU A 227 8.36 21.81 3.93
C GLU A 227 9.46 21.90 2.86
N VAL A 228 10.74 21.93 3.27
CA VAL A 228 11.89 21.94 2.36
C VAL A 228 11.89 20.72 1.45
N PHE A 229 11.55 19.55 1.97
CA PHE A 229 11.46 18.31 1.19
C PHE A 229 10.18 18.28 0.35
N SER A 230 9.03 18.55 0.95
CA SER A 230 7.74 18.39 0.27
C SER A 230 7.54 19.33 -0.91
N LYS A 231 8.09 20.54 -0.84
CA LYS A 231 8.07 21.51 -1.94
C LYS A 231 8.97 21.13 -3.12
N ARG A 232 10.04 20.37 -2.88
CA ARG A 232 11.04 20.04 -3.90
C ARG A 232 10.83 18.66 -4.53
N ILE A 233 10.50 17.65 -3.73
CA ILE A 233 10.37 16.24 -4.18
C ILE A 233 9.03 15.61 -3.81
N TYR A 234 8.16 16.32 -3.13
CA TYR A 234 6.87 15.91 -2.58
C TYR A 234 6.96 14.77 -1.55
N GLU A 235 7.50 13.60 -1.92
CA GLU A 235 7.58 12.43 -1.04
C GLU A 235 9.02 11.98 -0.83
N PRO A 236 9.67 12.38 0.26
CA PRO A 236 10.99 11.88 0.62
C PRO A 236 10.93 10.39 0.95
N LYS A 237 11.84 9.61 0.36
CA LYS A 237 12.05 8.19 0.62
C LYS A 237 13.41 8.00 1.26
N ILE A 238 13.47 8.24 2.56
CA ILE A 238 14.71 8.21 3.33
C ILE A 238 14.75 6.91 4.15
N TRP A 239 15.93 6.30 4.20
CA TRP A 239 16.18 5.19 5.10
C TRP A 239 17.47 5.41 5.88
N TYR A 240 17.48 4.83 7.06
CA TYR A 240 18.57 4.87 8.01
C TYR A 240 18.93 3.46 8.45
N ARG A 241 20.22 3.23 8.73
CA ARG A 241 20.70 1.98 9.33
C ARG A 241 21.04 2.25 10.78
N SER A 242 20.27 1.65 11.69
CA SER A 242 20.49 1.78 13.13
C SER A 242 21.93 1.42 13.51
N LYS A 243 22.58 2.27 14.29
CA LYS A 243 23.93 2.03 14.80
C LYS A 243 23.95 0.93 15.84
N GLN A 244 22.86 0.82 16.62
CA GLN A 244 22.73 -0.17 17.67
C GLN A 244 22.55 -1.60 17.13
N TYR A 245 21.67 -1.78 16.12
CA TYR A 245 21.26 -3.11 15.65
C TYR A 245 21.66 -3.40 14.20
N GLY A 246 22.07 -2.41 13.45
CA GLY A 246 22.33 -2.53 12.01
C GLY A 246 21.07 -2.71 11.16
N ASP A 247 19.91 -2.57 11.75
CA ASP A 247 18.63 -2.73 11.06
C ASP A 247 18.32 -1.53 10.15
N LYS A 248 17.57 -1.80 9.08
CA LYS A 248 17.10 -0.76 8.17
C LYS A 248 15.74 -0.26 8.59
N THR A 249 15.63 1.02 8.92
CA THR A 249 14.38 1.74 9.15
C THR A 249 14.11 2.69 7.99
N ARG A 250 12.89 2.74 7.51
CA ARG A 250 12.51 3.42 6.29
C ARG A 250 11.33 4.36 6.49
N MET A 251 11.45 5.56 5.94
CA MET A 251 10.37 6.50 5.80
C MET A 251 9.52 6.15 4.57
N PHE A 252 8.22 6.04 4.78
CA PHE A 252 7.24 5.71 3.73
C PHE A 252 6.07 6.67 3.71
N CYS A 253 5.42 6.75 2.56
CA CYS A 253 4.09 7.33 2.42
C CYS A 253 3.99 8.68 3.15
N PHE A 254 4.87 9.60 2.79
CA PHE A 254 4.82 10.98 3.27
C PHE A 254 3.57 11.67 2.70
N ASN A 255 2.83 12.36 3.55
CA ASN A 255 1.61 13.08 3.21
C ASN A 255 1.74 14.53 3.67
N GLU A 256 2.03 15.40 2.74
CA GLU A 256 2.13 16.82 2.97
C GLU A 256 0.77 17.39 3.36
N ARG A 257 0.69 18.07 4.52
CA ARG A 257 -0.55 18.65 5.07
C ARG A 257 -1.73 17.67 5.02
N GLY A 258 -1.43 16.40 5.34
CA GLY A 258 -2.38 15.28 5.28
C GLY A 258 -2.91 14.87 6.65
N SER A 259 -3.82 13.92 6.65
CA SER A 259 -4.41 13.35 7.86
C SER A 259 -3.92 11.93 8.11
N VAL A 260 -3.78 11.56 9.37
CA VAL A 260 -3.65 10.18 9.80
C VAL A 260 -5.00 9.50 9.75
N VAL A 261 -5.05 8.24 9.31
CA VAL A 261 -6.28 7.46 9.17
C VAL A 261 -6.07 6.03 9.67
N THR A 262 -7.16 5.33 9.93
CA THR A 262 -7.15 3.91 10.25
C THR A 262 -7.42 3.07 9.00
N GLU A 263 -6.73 1.95 8.87
CA GLU A 263 -7.03 0.87 7.92
C GLU A 263 -7.51 -0.36 8.70
N ASN A 264 -8.52 -1.05 8.17
CA ASN A 264 -8.97 -2.32 8.73
C ASN A 264 -8.64 -3.45 7.75
N THR A 265 -7.82 -4.39 8.18
CA THR A 265 -7.51 -5.61 7.42
C THR A 265 -7.90 -6.82 8.26
N ASP A 266 -8.95 -7.53 7.84
CA ASP A 266 -9.50 -8.71 8.53
C ASP A 266 -9.74 -8.49 10.03
N GLY A 267 -10.31 -7.35 10.41
CA GLY A 267 -10.64 -7.01 11.79
C GLY A 267 -9.50 -6.44 12.63
N VAL A 268 -8.29 -6.37 12.11
CA VAL A 268 -7.15 -5.72 12.75
C VAL A 268 -7.01 -4.29 12.24
N LEU A 269 -7.05 -3.32 13.15
CA LEU A 269 -6.87 -1.91 12.83
C LEU A 269 -5.38 -1.56 12.85
N THR A 270 -4.93 -0.93 11.79
CA THR A 270 -3.61 -0.31 11.66
C THR A 270 -3.76 1.15 11.26
N VAL A 271 -2.67 1.91 11.31
CA VAL A 271 -2.67 3.31 10.89
C VAL A 271 -2.09 3.47 9.49
N ASN A 272 -2.52 4.52 8.80
CA ASN A 272 -2.00 4.99 7.53
C ASN A 272 -2.19 6.50 7.44
N GLY A 273 -1.89 7.11 6.31
CA GLY A 273 -2.14 8.51 6.06
C GLY A 273 -2.54 8.77 4.61
N HIS A 274 -3.18 9.92 4.41
CA HIS A 274 -3.45 10.42 3.07
C HIS A 274 -3.44 11.95 3.05
N SER A 275 -3.32 12.53 1.86
CA SER A 275 -3.47 13.95 1.63
C SER A 275 -4.38 14.20 0.43
N TYR A 276 -4.99 15.38 0.40
CA TYR A 276 -5.83 15.83 -0.69
C TYR A 276 -5.12 16.89 -1.52
N ARG A 277 -5.43 16.98 -2.81
CA ARG A 277 -5.01 18.10 -3.65
C ARG A 277 -5.78 19.37 -3.31
N ASP A 278 -7.04 19.22 -2.93
CA ASP A 278 -7.92 20.30 -2.49
C ASP A 278 -7.36 20.97 -1.23
N GLN A 279 -6.99 22.26 -1.37
CA GLN A 279 -6.40 23.05 -0.30
C GLN A 279 -7.32 23.19 0.92
N SER A 280 -8.66 23.21 0.72
CA SER A 280 -9.64 23.31 1.82
C SER A 280 -9.65 22.09 2.74
N ARG A 281 -9.08 20.97 2.29
CA ARG A 281 -9.00 19.70 3.04
C ARG A 281 -7.62 19.44 3.63
N LYS A 282 -6.66 20.31 3.42
CA LYS A 282 -5.32 20.20 3.99
C LYS A 282 -5.32 20.56 5.48
N THR A 283 -4.42 19.92 6.23
CA THR A 283 -4.24 20.14 7.66
C THR A 283 -2.98 20.96 7.94
N GLU A 284 -2.78 21.34 9.19
CA GLU A 284 -1.55 22.01 9.63
C GLU A 284 -0.38 21.02 9.80
N ASN A 285 -0.65 19.70 9.77
CA ASN A 285 0.35 18.67 10.00
C ASN A 285 0.69 17.92 8.70
N SER A 286 1.94 17.48 8.61
CA SER A 286 2.35 16.40 7.71
C SER A 286 2.53 15.11 8.49
N ASN A 287 2.39 13.98 7.80
CA ASN A 287 2.59 12.69 8.42
C ASN A 287 3.29 11.71 7.49
N PHE A 288 3.99 10.73 8.07
CA PHE A 288 4.67 9.67 7.34
C PHE A 288 4.79 8.40 8.16
N ALA A 289 4.88 7.25 7.49
CA ALA A 289 5.22 6.00 8.14
C ALA A 289 6.71 5.91 8.41
N LEU A 290 7.09 5.44 9.59
CA LEU A 290 8.47 5.09 9.92
C LEU A 290 8.50 3.63 10.35
N LEU A 291 9.09 2.78 9.49
CA LEU A 291 8.95 1.33 9.58
C LEU A 291 10.31 0.65 9.65
N SER A 292 10.50 -0.20 10.65
CA SER A 292 11.64 -1.09 10.78
C SER A 292 11.40 -2.39 10.02
N THR A 293 12.32 -2.75 9.12
CA THR A 293 12.22 -3.96 8.32
C THR A 293 12.67 -5.17 9.12
N ILE A 294 11.85 -6.22 9.12
CA ILE A 294 12.14 -7.48 9.80
C ILE A 294 12.18 -8.61 8.77
N ARG A 295 13.24 -9.39 8.81
CA ARG A 295 13.36 -10.64 8.07
C ARG A 295 13.47 -11.79 9.08
N PHE A 296 12.61 -12.75 8.92
CA PHE A 296 12.63 -13.96 9.73
C PHE A 296 13.35 -15.08 8.99
N THR A 297 14.08 -15.87 9.74
CA THR A 297 14.72 -17.11 9.30
C THR A 297 14.08 -18.31 9.97
N GLU A 298 14.49 -19.53 9.60
CA GLU A 298 14.04 -20.74 10.25
C GLU A 298 14.12 -20.63 11.79
N PRO A 299 13.17 -21.20 12.54
CA PRO A 299 12.03 -22.00 12.04
C PRO A 299 10.78 -21.18 11.70
N PHE A 300 10.78 -19.84 11.90
CA PHE A 300 9.59 -19.01 11.78
C PHE A 300 9.37 -18.53 10.32
N LYS A 301 8.25 -18.92 9.74
CA LYS A 301 7.93 -18.67 8.33
C LYS A 301 6.67 -17.82 8.08
N GLN A 302 6.13 -17.13 9.10
CA GLN A 302 4.86 -16.42 8.99
C GLN A 302 5.01 -14.94 9.40
N PRO A 303 5.78 -14.12 8.65
CA PRO A 303 6.05 -12.73 9.01
C PRO A 303 4.78 -11.87 9.09
N ILE A 304 3.78 -12.17 8.27
CA ILE A 304 2.48 -11.48 8.29
C ILE A 304 1.78 -11.69 9.63
N ASP A 305 1.76 -12.93 10.13
CA ASP A 305 1.10 -13.26 11.41
C ASP A 305 1.80 -12.57 12.58
N TYR A 306 3.12 -12.47 12.56
CA TYR A 306 3.87 -11.70 13.56
C TYR A 306 3.40 -10.24 13.59
N ALA A 307 3.37 -9.55 12.44
CA ALA A 307 2.95 -8.16 12.40
C ALA A 307 1.47 -7.98 12.77
N ARG A 308 0.61 -8.94 12.40
CA ARG A 308 -0.80 -8.94 12.84
C ARG A 308 -0.93 -9.08 14.35
N HIS A 309 -0.13 -9.91 15.01
CA HIS A 309 -0.12 -10.04 16.48
C HIS A 309 0.31 -8.75 17.16
N VAL A 310 1.36 -8.10 16.66
CA VAL A 310 1.82 -6.78 17.17
C VAL A 310 0.70 -5.73 17.04
N ALA A 311 0.05 -5.64 15.88
CA ALA A 311 -1.06 -4.71 15.68
C ALA A 311 -2.30 -5.07 16.52
N SER A 312 -2.61 -6.36 16.65
CA SER A 312 -3.74 -6.83 17.48
C SER A 312 -3.53 -6.51 18.98
N LEU A 313 -2.28 -6.58 19.45
CA LEU A 313 -1.95 -6.19 20.83
C LEU A 313 -2.21 -4.68 21.05
N ALA A 314 -1.84 -3.82 20.09
CA ALA A 314 -2.18 -2.41 20.15
C ALA A 314 -3.69 -2.16 20.16
N ASN A 315 -4.46 -2.93 19.36
CA ASN A 315 -5.91 -2.84 19.37
C ASN A 315 -6.51 -3.29 20.72
N LEU A 316 -5.95 -4.35 21.32
CA LEU A 316 -6.40 -4.84 22.62
C LEU A 316 -6.26 -3.75 23.70
N ILE A 317 -5.07 -3.16 23.83
CA ILE A 317 -4.80 -2.17 24.89
C ILE A 317 -5.44 -0.80 24.62
N SER A 318 -5.85 -0.51 23.39
CA SER A 318 -6.62 0.69 23.02
C SER A 318 -8.14 0.48 23.04
N GLY A 319 -8.63 -0.68 23.49
CA GLY A 319 -10.05 -0.98 23.51
C GLY A 319 -10.69 -1.09 22.12
N GLY A 320 -9.95 -1.66 21.16
CA GLY A 320 -10.42 -1.89 19.80
C GLY A 320 -10.16 -0.73 18.83
N SER A 321 -9.22 0.17 19.16
CA SER A 321 -8.79 1.31 18.35
C SER A 321 -7.30 1.22 18.05
N VAL A 322 -6.65 2.36 17.80
CA VAL A 322 -5.20 2.51 17.65
C VAL A 322 -4.67 3.46 18.74
N LEU A 323 -3.38 3.37 19.04
CA LEU A 323 -2.72 4.18 20.04
C LEU A 323 -2.13 5.46 19.43
N VAL A 324 -2.00 6.51 20.27
CA VAL A 324 -1.17 7.68 20.01
C VAL A 324 -0.31 8.00 21.23
N GLN A 325 0.96 8.31 21.00
CA GLN A 325 1.91 8.71 22.05
C GLN A 325 2.79 9.85 21.55
N ARG A 326 3.11 10.83 22.40
CA ARG A 326 4.12 11.85 22.09
C ARG A 326 5.51 11.24 22.21
N LEU A 327 6.42 11.63 21.32
CA LEU A 327 7.80 11.14 21.31
C LEU A 327 8.48 11.37 22.65
N GLY A 328 8.39 12.57 23.20
CA GLY A 328 9.04 12.88 24.47
C GLY A 328 8.45 12.12 25.67
N ASP A 329 7.19 11.72 25.65
CA ASP A 329 6.63 10.83 26.68
C ASP A 329 7.20 9.41 26.53
N LEU A 330 7.32 8.91 25.30
CA LEU A 330 7.91 7.60 25.00
C LEU A 330 9.37 7.53 25.46
N GLU A 331 10.18 8.52 25.12
CA GLU A 331 11.61 8.60 25.52
C GLU A 331 11.78 8.67 27.05
N ASN A 332 10.86 9.29 27.74
CA ASN A 332 10.83 9.34 29.21
C ASN A 332 10.20 8.09 29.86
N GLY A 333 9.93 7.03 29.08
CA GLY A 333 9.37 5.77 29.59
C GLY A 333 7.99 5.88 30.22
N ARG A 334 7.15 6.79 29.72
CA ARG A 334 5.82 7.02 30.27
C ARG A 334 4.75 7.12 29.19
N ARG A 335 3.54 6.70 29.52
CA ARG A 335 2.39 6.83 28.63
C ARG A 335 2.02 8.29 28.38
N THR A 336 1.53 8.61 27.23
CA THR A 336 0.74 9.82 26.99
C THR A 336 -0.66 9.60 27.53
N ASP A 337 -1.20 10.57 28.28
CA ASP A 337 -2.58 10.61 28.73
C ASP A 337 -3.38 11.71 28.00
N ALA A 338 -4.69 11.76 28.20
CA ALA A 338 -5.56 12.74 27.55
C ALA A 338 -5.15 14.20 27.86
N LYS A 339 -4.73 14.51 29.09
CA LYS A 339 -4.29 15.85 29.49
C LYS A 339 -3.00 16.25 28.76
N ARG A 340 -2.03 15.34 28.66
CA ARG A 340 -0.77 15.57 27.95
C ARG A 340 -1.01 15.75 26.46
N LEU A 341 -1.90 14.95 25.86
CA LEU A 341 -2.22 15.08 24.44
C LEU A 341 -2.95 16.41 24.16
N THR A 342 -3.87 16.81 25.02
CA THR A 342 -4.56 18.11 24.89
C THR A 342 -3.60 19.30 25.00
N ASN A 343 -2.52 19.18 25.77
CA ASN A 343 -1.50 20.22 25.92
C ASN A 343 -0.38 20.15 24.87
N SER A 344 -0.41 19.16 23.97
CA SER A 344 0.56 19.02 22.88
C SER A 344 0.47 20.19 21.92
N THR A 345 1.60 20.67 21.43
CA THR A 345 1.67 21.69 20.37
C THR A 345 1.26 21.12 19.01
N THR A 346 1.53 19.83 18.78
CA THR A 346 1.02 19.09 17.61
C THR A 346 -0.38 18.58 17.90
N ARG A 347 -1.37 19.03 17.17
CA ARG A 347 -2.77 18.59 17.32
C ARG A 347 -3.02 17.35 16.47
N PRO A 348 -3.53 16.23 17.06
CA PRO A 348 -3.78 15.00 16.32
C PRO A 348 -4.87 15.19 15.26
N THR A 349 -4.64 14.70 14.05
CA THR A 349 -5.65 14.65 12.98
C THR A 349 -6.53 13.39 13.04
N LEU A 350 -6.08 12.35 13.76
CA LEU A 350 -6.86 11.14 14.02
C LEU A 350 -7.25 11.08 15.51
N SER A 351 -8.52 10.81 15.77
CA SER A 351 -8.98 10.45 17.12
C SER A 351 -8.48 9.05 17.47
N ALA A 352 -7.36 8.98 18.20
CA ALA A 352 -6.72 7.75 18.68
C ALA A 352 -6.67 7.74 20.20
N VAL A 353 -6.43 6.59 20.81
CA VAL A 353 -6.35 6.42 22.26
C VAL A 353 -4.96 6.80 22.75
N PRO A 354 -4.82 7.82 23.64
CA PRO A 354 -3.54 8.13 24.26
C PRO A 354 -3.02 6.94 25.07
N GLY A 355 -1.77 6.52 24.82
CA GLY A 355 -1.27 5.31 25.43
C GLY A 355 0.25 5.21 25.48
N ASP A 356 0.72 3.99 25.54
CA ASP A 356 2.14 3.62 25.58
C ASP A 356 2.44 2.55 24.54
N LEU A 357 3.21 2.94 23.52
CA LEU A 357 3.62 2.06 22.43
C LEU A 357 4.61 0.98 22.89
N SER A 358 5.31 1.19 23.99
CA SER A 358 6.26 0.21 24.53
C SER A 358 5.57 -1.07 25.03
N LEU A 359 4.26 -1.01 25.28
CA LEU A 359 3.46 -2.17 25.70
C LEU A 359 3.08 -3.11 24.55
N CYS A 360 3.21 -2.66 23.31
CA CYS A 360 2.81 -3.47 22.14
C CYS A 360 3.88 -3.59 21.07
N MET A 361 4.84 -2.68 21.01
CA MET A 361 5.92 -2.74 20.02
C MET A 361 7.17 -3.38 20.63
N PRO A 362 7.78 -4.37 19.97
CA PRO A 362 9.02 -4.96 20.43
C PRO A 362 10.14 -3.90 20.56
N LYS A 363 10.92 -4.00 21.64
CA LYS A 363 11.96 -3.03 21.99
C LYS A 363 12.89 -2.68 20.84
N ARG A 364 13.39 -3.69 20.09
CA ARG A 364 14.30 -3.47 18.97
C ARG A 364 13.72 -2.58 17.87
N GLN A 365 12.44 -2.75 17.53
CA GLN A 365 11.77 -1.89 16.55
C GLN A 365 11.56 -0.48 17.10
N LEU A 366 11.22 -0.36 18.37
CA LEU A 366 11.01 0.92 19.02
C LEU A 366 12.30 1.73 19.10
N ASP A 367 13.40 1.11 19.51
CA ASP A 367 14.74 1.72 19.53
C ASP A 367 15.17 2.18 18.12
N ASN A 368 14.97 1.34 17.10
CA ASN A 368 15.25 1.69 15.71
C ASN A 368 14.46 2.92 15.23
N ILE A 369 13.20 3.03 15.65
CA ILE A 369 12.34 4.18 15.29
C ILE A 369 12.81 5.45 15.99
N ILE A 370 13.08 5.40 17.29
CA ILE A 370 13.57 6.55 18.06
C ILE A 370 14.90 7.03 17.48
N GLU A 371 15.87 6.12 17.28
CA GLU A 371 17.17 6.45 16.69
C GLU A 371 17.02 7.10 15.31
N THR A 372 16.10 6.60 14.48
CA THR A 372 15.85 7.15 13.15
C THR A 372 15.20 8.54 13.20
N LEU A 373 14.28 8.79 14.15
CA LEU A 373 13.69 10.13 14.33
C LEU A 373 14.75 11.18 14.65
N HIS A 374 15.71 10.84 15.55
CA HIS A 374 16.83 11.73 15.85
C HIS A 374 17.76 11.93 14.66
N ALA A 375 18.00 10.88 13.86
CA ALA A 375 18.78 11.02 12.63
C ALA A 375 18.08 11.94 11.60
N LEU A 376 16.77 11.80 11.44
CA LEU A 376 15.95 12.64 10.55
C LEU A 376 15.89 14.10 11.03
N ASP A 377 15.97 14.34 12.33
CA ASP A 377 15.99 15.70 12.91
C ASP A 377 17.18 16.53 12.42
N ALA A 378 18.30 15.88 12.10
CA ALA A 378 19.48 16.56 11.55
C ALA A 378 19.24 17.18 10.16
N VAL A 379 18.33 16.65 9.35
CA VAL A 379 17.99 17.15 8.01
C VAL A 379 16.66 17.89 7.95
N ALA A 380 15.79 17.65 8.92
CA ALA A 380 14.50 18.32 9.08
C ALA A 380 14.29 18.65 10.58
N PRO A 381 14.91 19.75 11.08
CA PRO A 381 14.86 20.12 12.49
C PRO A 381 13.43 20.29 13.01
N GLY A 382 13.12 19.65 14.13
CA GLY A 382 11.78 19.54 14.70
C GLY A 382 11.12 18.18 14.47
N THR A 383 11.75 17.26 13.74
CA THR A 383 11.28 15.90 13.56
C THR A 383 11.27 15.12 14.88
N ALA A 384 12.32 15.25 15.70
CA ALA A 384 12.40 14.66 17.03
C ALA A 384 11.91 15.60 18.14
N ASN A 385 10.94 16.48 17.85
CA ASN A 385 10.35 17.35 18.85
C ASN A 385 9.59 16.51 19.90
N TYR A 386 9.59 16.99 21.13
CA TYR A 386 8.86 16.35 22.26
C TYR A 386 7.40 16.03 21.92
N ASP A 387 6.73 16.93 21.21
CA ASP A 387 5.33 16.86 20.84
C ASP A 387 5.08 16.21 19.46
N THR A 388 6.09 15.61 18.84
CA THR A 388 5.90 14.76 17.67
C THR A 388 5.03 13.57 18.05
N LEU A 389 3.94 13.33 17.31
CA LEU A 389 2.97 12.27 17.60
C LEU A 389 3.34 10.99 16.86
N LEU A 390 3.29 9.88 17.59
CA LEU A 390 3.53 8.53 17.09
C LEU A 390 2.24 7.72 17.24
N TYR A 391 1.67 7.29 16.12
CA TYR A 391 0.51 6.42 16.13
C TYR A 391 0.94 4.97 15.86
N GLY A 392 0.41 4.03 16.59
CA GLY A 392 0.76 2.63 16.43
C GLY A 392 -0.47 1.71 16.38
N ILE A 393 -0.34 0.67 15.60
CA ILE A 393 0.83 0.20 14.85
C ILE A 393 0.58 0.46 13.37
N GLU A 394 1.62 0.84 12.64
CA GLU A 394 1.61 0.77 11.18
C GLU A 394 2.36 -0.48 10.74
N CYS A 395 1.75 -1.25 9.86
CA CYS A 395 2.35 -2.43 9.27
C CYS A 395 2.28 -2.37 7.75
N LYS A 396 3.32 -2.86 7.09
CA LYS A 396 3.27 -3.17 5.66
C LYS A 396 3.51 -4.66 5.47
N TYR A 397 2.43 -5.33 5.11
CA TYR A 397 2.43 -6.75 4.77
C TYR A 397 2.84 -6.90 3.31
N TYR A 398 3.63 -7.92 3.05
CA TYR A 398 4.01 -8.30 1.69
C TYR A 398 3.57 -9.73 1.48
N SER A 399 2.71 -9.93 0.50
CA SER A 399 2.16 -11.24 0.19
C SER A 399 3.27 -12.23 -0.15
N ALA A 400 3.08 -13.48 0.23
CA ALA A 400 3.95 -14.56 -0.21
C ALA A 400 3.89 -14.69 -1.75
N ARG A 401 4.98 -15.13 -2.33
CA ARG A 401 5.20 -15.15 -3.78
C ARG A 401 5.31 -16.59 -4.27
N PRO A 402 4.51 -17.01 -5.26
CA PRO A 402 4.69 -18.31 -5.91
C PRO A 402 5.89 -18.28 -6.84
N GLN A 403 6.49 -19.45 -7.06
CA GLN A 403 7.45 -19.60 -8.16
C GLN A 403 6.72 -19.46 -9.49
N THR A 404 7.31 -18.69 -10.41
CA THR A 404 6.71 -18.42 -11.72
C THR A 404 7.75 -18.41 -12.83
N GLU A 405 7.29 -18.70 -14.02
CA GLU A 405 8.02 -18.42 -15.24
C GLU A 405 7.22 -17.36 -16.03
N ASN A 406 7.81 -16.20 -16.25
CA ASN A 406 7.11 -15.05 -16.87
C ASN A 406 5.75 -14.75 -16.24
N PHE A 407 5.67 -14.79 -14.89
CA PHE A 407 4.45 -14.62 -14.08
C PHE A 407 3.39 -15.71 -14.26
N GLN A 408 3.57 -16.72 -15.10
CA GLN A 408 2.79 -17.94 -15.08
C GLN A 408 3.23 -18.80 -13.91
N ILE A 409 2.28 -19.25 -13.09
CA ILE A 409 2.57 -20.05 -11.90
C ILE A 409 3.17 -21.40 -12.32
N SER A 410 4.32 -21.74 -11.73
CA SER A 410 5.02 -22.99 -12.05
C SER A 410 4.14 -24.21 -11.80
N GLY A 411 4.03 -25.09 -12.78
CA GLY A 411 3.14 -26.26 -12.74
C GLY A 411 1.66 -25.97 -12.98
N CYS A 412 1.28 -24.73 -13.33
CA CYS A 412 -0.09 -24.35 -13.68
C CYS A 412 -0.13 -23.73 -15.08
N GLN A 413 -0.61 -24.48 -16.07
CA GLN A 413 -0.73 -23.97 -17.43
C GLN A 413 -1.82 -22.89 -17.50
N ASN A 414 -1.54 -21.77 -18.17
CA ASN A 414 -2.47 -20.66 -18.41
C ASN A 414 -2.99 -19.96 -17.13
N ILE A 415 -2.32 -20.13 -15.99
CA ILE A 415 -2.64 -19.42 -14.75
C ILE A 415 -1.48 -18.47 -14.40
N TYR A 416 -1.80 -17.20 -14.34
CA TYR A 416 -0.85 -16.12 -14.06
C TYR A 416 -1.15 -15.46 -12.73
N ALA A 417 -0.13 -14.89 -12.09
CA ALA A 417 -0.28 -14.12 -10.86
C ALA A 417 0.47 -12.79 -10.97
N ILE A 418 -0.17 -11.68 -10.61
CA ILE A 418 0.38 -10.33 -10.74
C ILE A 418 0.09 -9.45 -9.52
N GLY A 419 0.88 -8.40 -9.39
CA GLY A 419 0.61 -7.32 -8.44
C GLY A 419 0.94 -7.65 -6.99
N ASP A 420 0.41 -6.81 -6.08
CA ASP A 420 0.71 -6.84 -4.65
C ASP A 420 0.20 -8.11 -3.97
N GLY A 421 -0.94 -8.64 -4.40
CA GLY A 421 -1.57 -9.83 -3.80
C GLY A 421 -0.81 -11.12 -4.04
N ALA A 422 0.01 -11.16 -5.09
CA ALA A 422 0.90 -12.28 -5.43
C ALA A 422 2.37 -12.02 -5.07
N GLY A 423 2.68 -10.93 -4.36
CA GLY A 423 4.01 -10.65 -3.82
C GLY A 423 5.03 -10.12 -4.82
N PHE A 424 4.62 -9.68 -6.02
CA PHE A 424 5.53 -9.15 -7.03
C PHE A 424 5.75 -7.65 -6.95
N THR A 425 4.76 -6.90 -6.49
CA THR A 425 4.78 -5.43 -6.46
C THR A 425 4.36 -4.87 -5.12
N ARG A 426 4.54 -3.54 -4.94
CA ARG A 426 4.16 -2.79 -3.73
C ARG A 426 3.68 -1.37 -4.06
N SER A 427 3.60 -1.01 -5.32
CA SER A 427 3.18 0.31 -5.77
C SER A 427 2.15 0.21 -6.89
N LEU A 428 1.37 1.27 -7.05
CA LEU A 428 0.39 1.38 -8.12
C LEU A 428 1.04 1.26 -9.50
N SER A 429 2.20 1.91 -9.67
CA SER A 429 2.95 1.94 -10.93
C SER A 429 3.49 0.56 -11.31
N GLN A 430 4.19 -0.12 -10.38
CA GLN A 430 4.70 -1.45 -10.69
C GLN A 430 3.59 -2.48 -10.86
N ALA A 431 2.49 -2.39 -10.10
CA ALA A 431 1.34 -3.27 -10.29
C ALA A 431 0.70 -3.06 -11.68
N ALA A 432 0.60 -1.82 -12.13
CA ALA A 432 0.12 -1.48 -13.47
C ALA A 432 1.07 -2.02 -14.56
N ALA A 433 2.38 -1.78 -14.44
CA ALA A 433 3.42 -2.28 -15.34
C ALA A 433 3.40 -3.82 -15.44
N ASN A 434 3.28 -4.51 -14.31
CA ASN A 434 3.18 -5.97 -14.27
C ASN A 434 1.94 -6.46 -15.04
N GLY A 435 0.81 -5.77 -14.90
CA GLY A 435 -0.41 -6.09 -15.64
C GLY A 435 -0.27 -5.92 -17.14
N LEU A 436 0.34 -4.80 -17.59
CA LEU A 436 0.59 -4.55 -19.02
C LEU A 436 1.55 -5.57 -19.61
N TYR A 437 2.64 -5.88 -18.90
CA TYR A 437 3.62 -6.87 -19.34
C TYR A 437 2.99 -8.25 -19.55
N VAL A 438 2.22 -8.73 -18.58
CA VAL A 438 1.57 -10.05 -18.68
C VAL A 438 0.52 -10.06 -19.80
N ALA A 439 -0.18 -8.95 -20.01
CA ALA A 439 -1.11 -8.84 -21.14
C ALA A 439 -0.41 -8.93 -22.51
N ASP A 440 0.69 -8.19 -22.70
CA ASP A 440 1.49 -8.27 -23.95
C ASP A 440 2.08 -9.68 -24.15
N LEU A 441 2.54 -10.34 -23.07
CA LEU A 441 3.01 -11.73 -23.11
C LEU A 441 1.91 -12.69 -23.59
N ILE A 442 0.70 -12.55 -23.05
CA ILE A 442 -0.45 -13.38 -23.42
C ILE A 442 -0.84 -13.19 -24.89
N CYS A 443 -0.81 -11.94 -25.36
CA CYS A 443 -1.10 -11.64 -26.78
C CYS A 443 -0.03 -12.21 -27.72
N ALA A 444 1.24 -12.22 -27.30
CA ALA A 444 2.34 -12.77 -28.11
C ALA A 444 2.35 -14.32 -28.19
N GLN A 445 1.65 -15.00 -27.30
CA GLN A 445 1.53 -16.47 -27.27
C GLN A 445 0.34 -17.01 -28.09
N ARG A 446 -0.38 -16.16 -28.78
CA ARG A 446 -1.47 -16.49 -29.72
C ARG A 446 -0.97 -16.53 -31.15
#